data_a915a3d07a9c9924a26076cae70659ca
#
_entry.id   a915a3d07a9c9924a26076cae70659ca
#
_cell.length_a   1.000
_cell.length_b   1.000
_cell.length_c   1.000
_cell.angle_alpha   90.00
_cell.angle_beta   90.00
_cell.angle_gamma   90.00
#
_symmetry.space_group_name_H-M   'P 1'
#
loop_
_entity.id
_entity.type
_entity.pdbx_description
1 polymer ?
#
loop_
_entity_poly.entity_id
_entity_poly.type
_entity_poly.pdbx_seq_one_letter_code
_entity_poly.pdbx_strand_id
1 'polypeptide(L)'
;PDNIMVVGGHLDSWDLADGSHDDGAGVVQSMEALHIFKRLGYKPKNTIRVVLFMNEENGGRGGKKYAELAKTNNENHIFALESDSGGFSPRGFSIEADDANFQRISSWKNLFEPYLIHSFVKGGAGADINPLSSGKIVKAGLKPDSQRYFDYHHTQTDTFDKVNERELKLGAAAMTALTYLIDKYGLE
;
A
#
# COMPACT_ATOMS: atom_id res chain seq x y z
N PRO A 1 15.22 10.37 10.51
CA PRO A 1 14.64 9.38 11.41
C PRO A 1 15.17 7.99 11.07
N ASP A 2 15.43 7.18 12.08
CA ASP A 2 16.05 5.86 11.90
C ASP A 2 15.04 4.80 11.44
N ASN A 3 13.75 5.06 11.66
CA ASN A 3 12.67 4.18 11.25
C ASN A 3 12.13 4.55 9.87
N ILE A 4 11.80 3.54 9.07
CA ILE A 4 11.28 3.68 7.71
C ILE A 4 9.89 3.06 7.63
N MET A 5 8.98 3.79 7.01
CA MET A 5 7.65 3.34 6.60
C MET A 5 7.60 3.38 5.07
N VAL A 6 7.27 2.26 4.44
CA VAL A 6 7.17 2.14 2.98
C VAL A 6 5.71 2.24 2.56
N VAL A 7 5.47 2.94 1.47
CA VAL A 7 4.19 2.94 0.76
C VAL A 7 4.51 2.67 -0.71
N GLY A 8 3.86 1.71 -1.34
CA GLY A 8 4.26 1.31 -2.69
C GLY A 8 3.21 0.58 -3.50
N GLY A 9 3.59 0.31 -4.72
CA GLY A 9 2.95 -0.49 -5.73
C GLY A 9 3.97 -0.77 -6.82
N HIS A 10 3.63 -1.58 -7.83
CA HIS A 10 4.59 -1.91 -8.88
C HIS A 10 4.41 -1.07 -10.15
N LEU A 11 5.51 -0.84 -10.86
CA LEU A 11 5.57 0.07 -12.00
C LEU A 11 5.50 -0.68 -13.35
N ASP A 12 5.79 -1.96 -13.36
CA ASP A 12 5.59 -2.82 -14.53
C ASP A 12 4.11 -3.27 -14.63
N SER A 13 3.74 -3.77 -15.77
CA SER A 13 2.39 -4.28 -16.05
C SER A 13 2.46 -5.60 -16.79
N TRP A 14 1.37 -6.35 -16.78
CA TRP A 14 1.23 -7.56 -17.57
C TRP A 14 1.37 -7.26 -19.07
N ASP A 15 2.04 -8.15 -19.81
CA ASP A 15 2.24 -7.98 -21.25
C ASP A 15 0.89 -7.82 -21.98
N LEU A 16 0.84 -6.87 -22.92
CA LEU A 16 -0.32 -6.42 -23.69
C LEU A 16 -1.35 -5.55 -22.94
N ALA A 17 -1.15 -5.27 -21.64
CA ALA A 17 -1.99 -4.34 -20.88
C ALA A 17 -1.28 -2.99 -20.65
N ASP A 18 -2.04 -1.90 -20.54
CA ASP A 18 -1.52 -0.61 -20.08
C ASP A 18 -1.21 -0.65 -18.58
N GLY A 19 -1.86 -1.55 -17.83
CA GLY A 19 -1.66 -1.70 -16.40
C GLY A 19 -2.22 -0.54 -15.59
N SER A 20 -3.39 -0.03 -15.94
CA SER A 20 -3.95 1.14 -15.26
C SER A 20 -4.52 0.82 -13.89
N HIS A 21 -5.12 -0.37 -13.72
CA HIS A 21 -5.49 -0.91 -12.41
C HIS A 21 -4.38 -1.74 -11.80
N ASP A 22 -3.62 -2.47 -12.62
CA ASP A 22 -2.59 -3.41 -12.22
C ASP A 22 -1.21 -3.01 -12.81
N ASP A 23 -0.40 -2.11 -12.19
CA ASP A 23 -0.68 -1.44 -10.91
C ASP A 23 -0.44 0.09 -10.98
N GLY A 24 -0.74 0.72 -12.11
CA GLY A 24 -0.69 2.19 -12.23
C GLY A 24 -1.49 2.90 -11.13
N ALA A 25 -2.59 2.28 -10.69
CA ALA A 25 -3.42 2.81 -9.61
C ALA A 25 -2.67 2.84 -8.27
N GLY A 26 -1.99 1.78 -7.88
CA GLY A 26 -1.23 1.73 -6.64
C GLY A 26 -0.02 2.65 -6.65
N VAL A 27 0.66 2.74 -7.81
CA VAL A 27 1.74 3.72 -8.04
C VAL A 27 1.27 5.14 -7.74
N VAL A 28 0.19 5.57 -8.38
CA VAL A 28 -0.34 6.94 -8.23
C VAL A 28 -0.85 7.19 -6.82
N GLN A 29 -1.56 6.23 -6.22
CA GLN A 29 -2.04 6.32 -4.85
C GLN A 29 -0.90 6.48 -3.85
N SER A 30 0.18 5.75 -4.04
CA SER A 30 1.38 5.81 -3.19
C SER A 30 2.09 7.16 -3.29
N MET A 31 2.23 7.70 -4.49
CA MET A 31 2.80 9.03 -4.71
C MET A 31 1.93 10.13 -4.12
N GLU A 32 0.60 10.03 -4.30
CA GLU A 32 -0.36 11.01 -3.78
C GLU A 32 -0.36 11.03 -2.24
N ALA A 33 -0.09 9.91 -1.58
CA ALA A 33 0.03 9.88 -0.12
C ALA A 33 1.11 10.87 0.39
N LEU A 34 2.28 10.90 -0.24
CA LEU A 34 3.31 11.89 0.10
C LEU A 34 2.89 13.33 -0.24
N HIS A 35 2.21 13.50 -1.38
CA HIS A 35 1.69 14.81 -1.77
C HIS A 35 0.67 15.34 -0.75
N ILE A 36 -0.23 14.50 -0.27
CA ILE A 36 -1.21 14.86 0.76
C ILE A 36 -0.47 15.29 2.05
N PHE A 37 0.51 14.53 2.54
CA PHE A 37 1.30 14.92 3.71
C PHE A 37 1.97 16.28 3.54
N LYS A 38 2.57 16.51 2.38
CA LYS A 38 3.21 17.79 2.05
C LYS A 38 2.19 18.95 2.05
N ARG A 39 1.02 18.75 1.42
CA ARG A 39 -0.03 19.77 1.36
C ARG A 39 -0.62 20.11 2.73
N LEU A 40 -0.74 19.13 3.61
CA LEU A 40 -1.19 19.31 4.98
C LEU A 40 -0.12 19.93 5.90
N GLY A 41 1.12 20.11 5.42
CA GLY A 41 2.24 20.55 6.24
C GLY A 41 2.60 19.56 7.35
N TYR A 42 2.20 18.29 7.20
CA TYR A 42 2.51 17.26 8.18
C TYR A 42 4.01 16.95 8.17
N LYS A 43 4.61 16.89 9.35
CA LYS A 43 5.99 16.50 9.56
C LYS A 43 6.03 15.12 10.20
N PRO A 44 6.30 14.07 9.42
CA PRO A 44 6.34 12.71 9.94
C PRO A 44 7.43 12.53 11.00
N LYS A 45 7.17 11.67 11.98
CA LYS A 45 8.15 11.25 12.98
C LYS A 45 9.17 10.26 12.40
N ASN A 46 8.71 9.44 11.46
CA ASN A 46 9.49 8.42 10.77
C ASN A 46 9.76 8.85 9.31
N THR A 47 10.71 8.22 8.64
CA THR A 47 10.89 8.39 7.21
C THR A 47 9.75 7.69 6.47
N ILE A 48 8.93 8.43 5.71
CA ILE A 48 7.94 7.84 4.80
C ILE A 48 8.58 7.81 3.41
N ARG A 49 8.72 6.62 2.85
CA ARG A 49 9.34 6.37 1.55
C ARG A 49 8.33 5.77 0.60
N VAL A 50 8.15 6.37 -0.57
CA VAL A 50 7.43 5.71 -1.68
C VAL A 50 8.42 4.86 -2.45
N VAL A 51 8.03 3.63 -2.74
CA VAL A 51 8.81 2.69 -3.56
C VAL A 51 7.91 2.20 -4.69
N LEU A 52 8.36 2.40 -5.91
CA LEU A 52 7.72 1.90 -7.12
C LEU A 52 8.52 0.68 -7.58
N PHE A 53 7.98 -0.49 -7.29
CA PHE A 53 8.67 -1.74 -7.53
C PHE A 53 8.69 -2.10 -9.01
N MET A 54 9.63 -2.91 -9.42
CA MET A 54 9.77 -3.35 -10.80
C MET A 54 9.79 -4.87 -10.87
N ASN A 55 9.21 -5.42 -11.93
CA ASN A 55 9.20 -6.84 -12.21
C ASN A 55 8.37 -7.66 -11.20
N GLU A 56 7.28 -7.08 -10.69
CA GLU A 56 6.32 -7.81 -9.85
C GLU A 56 5.74 -8.96 -10.64
N GLU A 57 5.17 -8.66 -11.81
CA GLU A 57 4.47 -9.54 -12.75
C GLU A 57 5.29 -10.78 -13.18
N ASN A 58 6.60 -10.65 -13.20
CA ASN A 58 7.51 -11.67 -13.72
C ASN A 58 8.53 -12.14 -12.68
N GLY A 59 8.16 -12.17 -11.40
CA GLY A 59 8.93 -12.82 -10.36
C GLY A 59 9.36 -11.96 -9.17
N GLY A 60 8.85 -10.72 -9.01
CA GLY A 60 9.03 -9.89 -7.82
C GLY A 60 10.49 -9.53 -7.54
N ARG A 61 11.29 -9.27 -8.58
CA ARG A 61 12.74 -9.01 -8.43
C ARG A 61 12.99 -7.68 -7.74
N GLY A 62 12.14 -6.68 -8.00
CA GLY A 62 12.23 -5.36 -7.39
C GLY A 62 12.05 -5.41 -5.88
N GLY A 63 10.98 -6.05 -5.41
CA GLY A 63 10.71 -6.23 -3.98
C GLY A 63 11.82 -7.03 -3.28
N LYS A 64 12.27 -8.13 -3.90
CA LYS A 64 13.41 -8.92 -3.38
C LYS A 64 14.69 -8.11 -3.28
N LYS A 65 15.01 -7.32 -4.32
CA LYS A 65 16.22 -6.48 -4.32
C LYS A 65 16.14 -5.35 -3.32
N TYR A 66 14.97 -4.74 -3.17
CA TYR A 66 14.73 -3.74 -2.15
C TYR A 66 14.98 -4.29 -0.74
N ALA A 67 14.42 -5.46 -0.43
CA ALA A 67 14.62 -6.11 0.88
C ALA A 67 16.07 -6.50 1.14
N GLU A 68 16.78 -6.99 0.13
CA GLU A 68 18.22 -7.27 0.21
C GLU A 68 19.04 -6.02 0.55
N LEU A 69 18.76 -4.91 -0.14
CA LEU A 69 19.46 -3.64 0.10
C LEU A 69 19.12 -3.06 1.48
N ALA A 70 17.86 -3.13 1.88
CA ALA A 70 17.42 -2.72 3.20
C ALA A 70 18.18 -3.45 4.31
N LYS A 71 18.34 -4.76 4.16
CA LYS A 71 19.13 -5.59 5.08
C LYS A 71 20.62 -5.23 5.04
N THR A 72 21.20 -5.05 3.86
CA THR A 72 22.62 -4.68 3.71
C THR A 72 22.93 -3.33 4.34
N ASN A 73 22.01 -2.37 4.22
CA ASN A 73 22.13 -1.03 4.77
C ASN A 73 21.72 -0.94 6.24
N ASN A 74 21.32 -2.05 6.87
CA ASN A 74 20.76 -2.08 8.23
C ASN A 74 19.60 -1.11 8.42
N GLU A 75 18.74 -0.95 7.41
CA GLU A 75 17.56 -0.09 7.51
C GLU A 75 16.49 -0.71 8.41
N ASN A 76 15.92 0.09 9.29
CA ASN A 76 14.86 -0.35 10.20
C ASN A 76 13.48 -0.03 9.61
N HIS A 77 12.88 -0.99 8.92
CA HIS A 77 11.52 -0.88 8.42
C HIS A 77 10.53 -1.29 9.52
N ILE A 78 9.63 -0.39 9.89
CA ILE A 78 8.61 -0.65 10.91
C ILE A 78 7.23 -0.91 10.31
N PHE A 79 6.98 -0.38 9.11
CA PHE A 79 5.71 -0.52 8.41
C PHE A 79 5.92 -0.55 6.90
N ALA A 80 5.11 -1.33 6.21
CA ALA A 80 4.99 -1.29 4.75
C ALA A 80 3.53 -1.42 4.32
N LEU A 81 3.11 -0.62 3.35
CA LEU A 81 1.77 -0.61 2.78
C LEU A 81 1.85 -0.69 1.26
N GLU A 82 1.14 -1.65 0.70
CA GLU A 82 1.04 -1.85 -0.75
C GLU A 82 -0.39 -1.68 -1.23
N SER A 83 -0.55 -1.10 -2.40
CA SER A 83 -1.80 -1.09 -3.15
C SER A 83 -1.56 -1.79 -4.47
N ASP A 84 -2.18 -2.95 -4.65
CA ASP A 84 -2.01 -3.81 -5.82
C ASP A 84 -3.27 -4.68 -5.99
N SER A 85 -4.41 -4.03 -6.14
CA SER A 85 -5.71 -4.68 -6.38
C SER A 85 -6.67 -3.75 -7.11
N GLY A 86 -6.11 -2.79 -7.86
CA GLY A 86 -6.83 -1.82 -8.67
C GLY A 86 -7.26 -0.55 -7.95
N GLY A 87 -7.59 0.45 -8.74
CA GLY A 87 -7.98 1.79 -8.31
C GLY A 87 -9.46 1.94 -7.93
N PHE A 88 -10.10 0.89 -7.43
CA PHE A 88 -11.52 0.91 -7.03
C PHE A 88 -11.72 1.50 -5.63
N SER A 89 -12.98 1.73 -5.26
CA SER A 89 -13.34 2.28 -3.94
C SER A 89 -12.73 1.44 -2.81
N PRO A 90 -11.96 2.02 -1.89
CA PRO A 90 -11.36 1.28 -0.78
C PRO A 90 -12.44 0.71 0.14
N ARG A 91 -12.22 -0.50 0.64
CA ARG A 91 -13.10 -1.21 1.60
C ARG A 91 -12.39 -1.60 2.88
N GLY A 92 -11.07 -1.56 2.91
CA GLY A 92 -10.31 -1.94 4.09
C GLY A 92 -8.84 -2.20 3.83
N PHE A 93 -8.27 -2.97 4.76
CA PHE A 93 -6.88 -3.39 4.70
C PHE A 93 -6.76 -4.86 5.10
N SER A 94 -5.90 -5.61 4.41
CA SER A 94 -5.36 -6.85 4.93
C SER A 94 -4.07 -6.53 5.69
N ILE A 95 -3.88 -7.14 6.84
CA ILE A 95 -2.83 -6.77 7.79
C ILE A 95 -2.05 -8.01 8.21
N GLU A 96 -0.76 -8.00 7.95
CA GLU A 96 0.20 -8.99 8.42
C GLU A 96 0.96 -8.39 9.61
N ALA A 97 0.59 -8.82 10.80
CA ALA A 97 1.11 -8.33 12.07
C ALA A 97 0.92 -9.37 13.17
N ASP A 98 1.64 -9.20 14.28
CA ASP A 98 1.32 -9.90 15.51
C ASP A 98 -0.05 -9.44 16.08
N ASP A 99 -0.54 -10.14 17.11
CA ASP A 99 -1.86 -9.87 17.66
C ASP A 99 -1.98 -8.47 18.27
N ALA A 100 -0.95 -7.97 18.90
CA ALA A 100 -0.96 -6.65 19.53
C ALA A 100 -1.08 -5.55 18.48
N ASN A 101 -0.23 -5.59 17.47
CA ASN A 101 -0.27 -4.63 16.37
C ASN A 101 -1.55 -4.73 15.52
N PHE A 102 -2.05 -5.95 15.29
CA PHE A 102 -3.34 -6.12 14.62
C PHE A 102 -4.49 -5.48 15.41
N GLN A 103 -4.54 -5.70 16.73
CA GLN A 103 -5.55 -5.07 17.60
C GLN A 103 -5.38 -3.55 17.61
N ARG A 104 -4.15 -3.06 17.71
CA ARG A 104 -3.83 -1.64 17.66
C ARG A 104 -4.40 -0.99 16.39
N ILE A 105 -4.10 -1.54 15.22
CA ILE A 105 -4.58 -1.01 13.94
C ILE A 105 -6.10 -1.15 13.82
N SER A 106 -6.66 -2.27 14.23
CA SER A 106 -8.10 -2.51 14.19
C SER A 106 -8.89 -1.55 15.11
N SER A 107 -8.27 -1.04 16.17
CA SER A 107 -8.91 -0.06 17.06
C SER A 107 -9.23 1.27 16.37
N TRP A 108 -8.59 1.57 15.25
CA TRP A 108 -8.84 2.77 14.45
C TRP A 108 -9.95 2.58 13.39
N LYS A 109 -10.52 1.39 13.27
CA LYS A 109 -11.52 1.06 12.25
C LYS A 109 -12.68 2.06 12.20
N ASN A 110 -13.19 2.48 13.34
CA ASN A 110 -14.30 3.45 13.43
C ASN A 110 -13.99 4.82 12.80
N LEU A 111 -12.71 5.19 12.65
CA LEU A 111 -12.30 6.41 11.94
C LEU A 111 -12.48 6.28 10.43
N PHE A 112 -12.50 5.07 9.91
CA PHE A 112 -12.60 4.75 8.49
C PHE A 112 -14.02 4.39 8.05
N GLU A 113 -14.86 3.93 8.95
CA GLU A 113 -16.24 3.49 8.65
C GLU A 113 -17.10 4.55 7.95
N PRO A 114 -17.02 5.87 8.28
CA PRO A 114 -17.76 6.90 7.55
C PRO A 114 -17.43 6.98 6.06
N TYR A 115 -16.30 6.42 5.65
CA TYR A 115 -15.82 6.37 4.26
C TYR A 115 -16.04 4.98 3.62
N LEU A 116 -16.86 4.13 4.25
CA LEU A 116 -17.16 2.75 3.82
C LEU A 116 -15.92 1.82 3.82
N ILE A 117 -14.91 2.15 4.61
CA ILE A 117 -13.70 1.35 4.82
C ILE A 117 -13.88 0.62 6.16
N HIS A 118 -14.35 -0.62 6.10
CA HIS A 118 -14.81 -1.38 7.26
C HIS A 118 -14.16 -2.75 7.40
N SER A 119 -13.33 -3.16 6.43
CA SER A 119 -12.69 -4.48 6.43
C SER A 119 -11.25 -4.38 6.93
N PHE A 120 -11.00 -4.75 8.17
CA PHE A 120 -9.67 -4.89 8.75
C PHE A 120 -9.46 -6.36 9.06
N VAL A 121 -8.68 -7.06 8.24
CA VAL A 121 -8.54 -8.52 8.32
C VAL A 121 -7.08 -8.94 8.42
N LYS A 122 -6.81 -10.01 9.16
CA LYS A 122 -5.49 -10.63 9.11
C LYS A 122 -5.28 -11.33 7.78
N GLY A 123 -4.13 -11.09 7.14
CA GLY A 123 -3.80 -11.71 5.86
C GLY A 123 -2.53 -11.16 5.26
N GLY A 124 -2.12 -11.72 4.12
CA GLY A 124 -1.00 -11.20 3.34
C GLY A 124 -1.25 -9.77 2.87
N ALA A 125 -0.20 -8.98 2.82
CA ALA A 125 -0.28 -7.54 2.61
C ALA A 125 0.02 -7.10 1.16
N GLY A 126 0.94 -7.79 0.48
CA GLY A 126 1.31 -7.48 -0.90
C GLY A 126 2.56 -8.24 -1.33
N ALA A 127 2.72 -8.48 -2.62
CA ALA A 127 3.78 -9.31 -3.16
C ALA A 127 5.16 -8.62 -3.06
N ASP A 128 5.23 -7.34 -3.35
CA ASP A 128 6.48 -6.59 -3.38
C ASP A 128 7.05 -6.27 -1.99
N ILE A 129 6.18 -6.04 -1.01
CA ILE A 129 6.58 -5.79 0.38
C ILE A 129 6.76 -7.08 1.19
N ASN A 130 6.28 -8.22 0.67
CA ASN A 130 6.42 -9.51 1.36
C ASN A 130 7.87 -9.89 1.68
N PRO A 131 8.87 -9.65 0.81
CA PRO A 131 10.27 -9.95 1.11
C PRO A 131 10.87 -9.16 2.28
N LEU A 132 10.27 -8.04 2.69
CA LEU A 132 10.70 -7.30 3.87
C LEU A 132 10.46 -8.14 5.13
N SER A 133 11.53 -8.56 5.77
CA SER A 133 11.49 -9.46 6.92
C SER A 133 12.32 -8.98 8.10
N SER A 134 12.65 -7.69 8.17
CA SER A 134 13.45 -7.14 9.26
C SER A 134 12.61 -6.96 10.52
N GLY A 135 12.89 -7.73 11.54
CA GLY A 135 12.30 -7.54 12.86
C GLY A 135 10.77 -7.81 12.91
N LYS A 136 10.06 -6.94 13.62
CA LYS A 136 8.59 -6.96 13.77
C LYS A 136 7.91 -5.98 12.82
N ILE A 137 8.26 -6.03 11.54
CA ILE A 137 7.60 -5.16 10.56
C ILE A 137 6.11 -5.49 10.45
N VAL A 138 5.28 -4.46 10.52
CA VAL A 138 3.87 -4.57 10.20
C VAL A 138 3.67 -4.29 8.71
N LYS A 139 2.95 -5.16 8.03
CA LYS A 139 2.62 -4.96 6.61
C LYS A 139 1.11 -4.85 6.42
N ALA A 140 0.68 -4.03 5.48
CA ALA A 140 -0.71 -3.87 5.11
C ALA A 140 -0.88 -3.82 3.59
N GLY A 141 -1.99 -4.37 3.11
CA GLY A 141 -2.42 -4.24 1.72
C GLY A 141 -3.75 -3.48 1.65
N LEU A 142 -3.85 -2.49 0.79
CA LEU A 142 -5.13 -1.84 0.53
C LEU A 142 -6.09 -2.83 -0.11
N LYS A 143 -7.30 -2.93 0.45
CA LYS A 143 -8.38 -3.75 -0.11
C LYS A 143 -9.46 -2.87 -0.70
N PRO A 144 -9.49 -2.70 -2.03
CA PRO A 144 -10.60 -2.05 -2.69
C PRO A 144 -11.80 -2.99 -2.86
N ASP A 145 -12.88 -2.46 -3.44
CA ASP A 145 -14.00 -3.24 -3.94
C ASP A 145 -13.52 -4.13 -5.11
N SER A 146 -13.44 -5.42 -4.86
CA SER A 146 -12.81 -6.36 -5.80
C SER A 146 -13.77 -6.89 -6.89
N GLN A 147 -15.04 -6.47 -6.92
CA GLN A 147 -16.03 -7.05 -7.84
C GLN A 147 -15.66 -6.87 -9.32
N ARG A 148 -14.97 -5.77 -9.65
CA ARG A 148 -14.59 -5.45 -11.04
C ARG A 148 -13.12 -5.76 -11.36
N TYR A 149 -12.29 -6.10 -10.38
CA TYR A 149 -10.84 -6.22 -10.56
C TYR A 149 -10.48 -7.24 -11.65
N PHE A 150 -11.09 -8.42 -11.58
CA PHE A 150 -10.82 -9.49 -12.56
C PHE A 150 -11.47 -9.29 -13.94
N ASP A 151 -12.22 -8.20 -14.15
CA ASP A 151 -12.64 -7.78 -15.48
C ASP A 151 -11.50 -7.13 -16.26
N TYR A 152 -10.47 -6.64 -15.54
CA TYR A 152 -9.33 -5.89 -16.11
C TYR A 152 -7.99 -6.57 -15.86
N HIS A 153 -7.78 -7.17 -14.68
CA HIS A 153 -6.53 -7.81 -14.26
C HIS A 153 -5.96 -8.73 -15.33
N HIS A 154 -4.73 -8.45 -15.77
CA HIS A 154 -4.00 -9.19 -16.79
C HIS A 154 -4.68 -9.22 -18.18
N THR A 155 -5.48 -8.22 -18.52
CA THR A 155 -6.16 -8.14 -19.81
C THR A 155 -5.82 -6.85 -20.56
N GLN A 156 -5.99 -6.86 -21.89
CA GLN A 156 -5.83 -5.68 -22.75
C GLN A 156 -6.83 -4.56 -22.45
N THR A 157 -7.85 -4.85 -21.62
CA THR A 157 -8.87 -3.87 -21.24
C THR A 157 -8.50 -3.07 -19.99
N ASP A 158 -7.36 -3.37 -19.37
CA ASP A 158 -6.84 -2.58 -18.25
C ASP A 158 -6.21 -1.27 -18.73
N THR A 159 -7.06 -0.37 -19.14
CA THR A 159 -6.72 0.91 -19.77
C THR A 159 -7.14 2.09 -18.91
N PHE A 160 -6.51 3.25 -19.11
CA PHE A 160 -6.71 4.44 -18.29
C PHE A 160 -8.18 4.90 -18.19
N ASP A 161 -8.98 4.73 -19.25
CA ASP A 161 -10.40 5.10 -19.25
C ASP A 161 -11.28 4.26 -18.33
N LYS A 162 -10.75 3.17 -17.76
CA LYS A 162 -11.44 2.33 -16.79
C LYS A 162 -11.25 2.81 -15.35
N VAL A 163 -10.25 3.64 -15.11
CA VAL A 163 -9.95 4.16 -13.76
C VAL A 163 -10.88 5.31 -13.40
N ASN A 164 -11.58 5.19 -12.29
CA ASN A 164 -12.41 6.25 -11.76
C ASN A 164 -11.60 7.17 -10.85
N GLU A 165 -11.50 8.45 -11.21
CA GLU A 165 -10.69 9.44 -10.48
C GLU A 165 -11.08 9.55 -8.99
N ARG A 166 -12.39 9.53 -8.68
CA ARG A 166 -12.84 9.63 -7.29
C ARG A 166 -12.48 8.41 -6.47
N GLU A 167 -12.64 7.22 -7.02
CA GLU A 167 -12.26 5.96 -6.37
C GLU A 167 -10.76 5.91 -6.11
N LEU A 168 -9.97 6.28 -7.12
CA LEU A 168 -8.51 6.37 -7.01
C LEU A 168 -8.07 7.31 -5.88
N LYS A 169 -8.65 8.51 -5.81
CA LYS A 169 -8.38 9.48 -4.74
C LYS A 169 -8.78 8.99 -3.36
N LEU A 170 -9.88 8.25 -3.24
CA LEU A 170 -10.29 7.63 -1.98
C LEU A 170 -9.29 6.57 -1.51
N GLY A 171 -8.73 5.79 -2.43
CA GLY A 171 -7.64 4.84 -2.13
C GLY A 171 -6.40 5.55 -1.57
N ALA A 172 -5.94 6.60 -2.25
CA ALA A 172 -4.82 7.42 -1.79
C ALA A 172 -5.08 8.04 -0.40
N ALA A 173 -6.29 8.54 -0.16
CA ALA A 173 -6.68 9.08 1.13
C ALA A 173 -6.69 8.00 2.23
N ALA A 174 -7.16 6.79 1.94
CA ALA A 174 -7.16 5.67 2.87
C ALA A 174 -5.73 5.25 3.25
N MET A 175 -4.84 5.11 2.27
CA MET A 175 -3.42 4.80 2.48
C MET A 175 -2.74 5.88 3.33
N THR A 176 -2.98 7.15 3.00
CA THR A 176 -2.45 8.28 3.76
C THR A 176 -2.93 8.28 5.21
N ALA A 177 -4.22 8.02 5.44
CA ALA A 177 -4.82 8.00 6.77
C ALA A 177 -4.22 6.88 7.63
N LEU A 178 -4.09 5.66 7.10
CA LEU A 178 -3.47 4.56 7.83
C LEU A 178 -2.00 4.85 8.15
N THR A 179 -1.24 5.33 7.17
CA THR A 179 0.17 5.70 7.35
C THR A 179 0.31 6.81 8.39
N TYR A 180 -0.57 7.83 8.36
CA TYR A 180 -0.60 8.89 9.37
C TYR A 180 -0.85 8.36 10.77
N LEU A 181 -1.83 7.47 10.94
CA LEU A 181 -2.19 6.94 12.27
C LEU A 181 -1.03 6.16 12.86
N ILE A 182 -0.34 5.35 12.05
CA ILE A 182 0.84 4.59 12.48
C ILE A 182 1.99 5.53 12.83
N ASP A 183 2.29 6.52 11.98
CA ASP A 183 3.36 7.48 12.25
C ASP A 183 3.09 8.32 13.50
N LYS A 184 1.85 8.75 13.68
CA LYS A 184 1.44 9.65 14.77
C LYS A 184 1.35 8.94 16.12
N TYR A 185 0.72 7.77 16.15
CA TYR A 185 0.33 7.08 17.38
C TYR A 185 1.16 5.83 17.68
N GLY A 186 1.96 5.38 16.71
CA GLY A 186 2.88 4.24 16.87
C GLY A 186 2.19 2.89 16.80
N LEU A 187 3.05 1.87 16.69
CA LEU A 187 2.76 0.44 16.83
C LEU A 187 3.14 -0.02 18.24
N GLU A 188 2.73 -1.22 18.63
CA GLU A 188 3.06 -1.84 19.92
C GLU A 188 4.46 -2.48 19.95
#